data_9650576cb9662316feb57656b89adf45
#
_entry.id   9650576cb9662316feb57656b89adf45
#
_cell.length_a   1.000
_cell.length_b   1.000
_cell.length_c   1.000
_cell.angle_alpha   90.00
_cell.angle_beta   90.00
_cell.angle_gamma   90.00
#
_symmetry.space_group_name_H-M   'P 1'
#
loop_
_entity.id
_entity.type
_entity.pdbx_description
1 polymer ?
#
loop_
_entity_poly.entity_id
_entity_poly.type
_entity_poly.pdbx_seq_one_letter_code
_entity_poly.pdbx_strand_id
1 'polypeptide(L)'
;VSVDWTLPIRVIDFMSLTEDLKNDQINVALNLTGVDHLKNKSLSNLSGGEFQRVLIARAIAKKPELLVLDEPVQGVDFKGEIALYELIKKISEKLNCGILLISHDLHVVMSATDFVICLNGHVCCSGKPHKVVKDEKYKELFGDRASNILSLYEHDHDHSHSADGSIDPKK
;
A
#
# COMPACT_ATOMS: atom_id res chain seq x y z
N VAL A 1 13.66 -3.78 -12.80
CA VAL A 1 13.46 -4.86 -13.81
C VAL A 1 12.62 -4.27 -14.92
N SER A 2 13.22 -4.08 -16.11
CA SER A 2 12.46 -3.65 -17.29
C SER A 2 11.68 -4.88 -17.82
N VAL A 3 10.37 -4.81 -17.77
CA VAL A 3 9.51 -5.81 -18.42
C VAL A 3 9.51 -5.51 -19.92
N ASP A 4 9.81 -6.49 -20.73
CA ASP A 4 9.67 -6.38 -22.18
C ASP A 4 8.18 -6.42 -22.55
N TRP A 5 7.59 -5.26 -22.73
CA TRP A 5 6.17 -5.08 -23.06
C TRP A 5 5.80 -5.52 -24.48
N THR A 6 6.76 -6.01 -25.29
CA THR A 6 6.49 -6.49 -26.63
C THR A 6 5.82 -7.87 -26.65
N LEU A 7 5.91 -8.63 -25.55
CA LEU A 7 5.27 -9.95 -25.44
C LEU A 7 3.78 -9.78 -25.08
N PRO A 8 2.86 -10.32 -25.89
CA PRO A 8 1.41 -10.25 -25.63
C PRO A 8 0.98 -11.26 -24.57
N ILE A 9 1.44 -11.07 -23.32
CA ILE A 9 1.12 -11.93 -22.18
C ILE A 9 -0.21 -11.45 -21.58
N ARG A 10 -1.19 -12.35 -21.45
CA ARG A 10 -2.44 -12.06 -20.74
C ARG A 10 -2.22 -12.13 -19.22
N VAL A 11 -3.09 -11.45 -18.48
CA VAL A 11 -3.08 -11.48 -17.00
C VAL A 11 -3.08 -12.93 -16.48
N ILE A 12 -3.94 -13.81 -17.01
CA ILE A 12 -4.02 -15.22 -16.57
C ILE A 12 -2.71 -15.97 -16.80
N ASP A 13 -2.05 -15.74 -17.94
CA ASP A 13 -0.79 -16.40 -18.28
C ASP A 13 0.34 -15.87 -17.36
N PHE A 14 0.35 -14.57 -17.08
CA PHE A 14 1.29 -13.95 -16.15
C PHE A 14 1.15 -14.47 -14.71
N MET A 15 -0.08 -14.70 -14.24
CA MET A 15 -0.31 -15.29 -12.92
C MET A 15 0.32 -16.68 -12.78
N SER A 16 0.41 -17.44 -13.86
CA SER A 16 0.90 -18.85 -13.88
C SER A 16 2.39 -18.99 -14.24
N LEU A 17 3.08 -17.89 -14.60
CA LEU A 17 4.35 -17.94 -15.34
C LEU A 17 5.52 -18.57 -14.56
N THR A 18 5.55 -18.44 -13.23
CA THR A 18 6.67 -18.94 -12.39
C THR A 18 6.21 -19.84 -11.26
N GLU A 19 4.90 -20.08 -11.17
CA GLU A 19 4.30 -20.72 -10.02
C GLU A 19 3.21 -21.70 -10.47
N ASP A 20 3.22 -22.89 -9.89
CA ASP A 20 2.16 -23.87 -10.09
C ASP A 20 0.90 -23.49 -9.28
N LEU A 21 0.20 -22.44 -9.73
CA LEU A 21 -1.03 -21.94 -9.13
C LEU A 21 -2.23 -22.64 -9.75
N LYS A 22 -3.10 -23.14 -8.91
CA LYS A 22 -4.40 -23.66 -9.35
C LYS A 22 -5.30 -22.53 -9.83
N ASN A 23 -6.15 -22.79 -10.83
CA ASN A 23 -7.08 -21.78 -11.36
C ASN A 23 -7.95 -21.12 -10.28
N ASP A 24 -8.36 -21.85 -9.25
CA ASP A 24 -9.14 -21.31 -8.15
C ASP A 24 -8.35 -20.29 -7.33
N GLN A 25 -7.05 -20.53 -7.08
CA GLN A 25 -6.19 -19.60 -6.38
C GLN A 25 -6.02 -18.29 -7.17
N ILE A 26 -5.83 -18.42 -8.49
CA ILE A 26 -5.73 -17.26 -9.39
C ILE A 26 -7.03 -16.45 -9.38
N ASN A 27 -8.18 -17.11 -9.55
CA ASN A 27 -9.48 -16.44 -9.58
C ASN A 27 -9.77 -15.74 -8.23
N VAL A 28 -9.49 -16.38 -7.10
CA VAL A 28 -9.64 -15.79 -5.77
C VAL A 28 -8.77 -14.55 -5.61
N ALA A 29 -7.49 -14.62 -6.02
CA ALA A 29 -6.55 -13.51 -5.91
C ALA A 29 -6.95 -12.33 -6.80
N LEU A 30 -7.32 -12.57 -8.07
CA LEU A 30 -7.79 -11.53 -8.99
C LEU A 30 -9.08 -10.87 -8.49
N ASN A 31 -10.02 -11.66 -7.95
CA ASN A 31 -11.25 -11.12 -7.37
C ASN A 31 -10.96 -10.28 -6.13
N LEU A 32 -10.06 -10.73 -5.26
CA LEU A 32 -9.69 -9.99 -4.05
C LEU A 32 -9.07 -8.61 -4.36
N THR A 33 -8.36 -8.50 -5.47
CA THR A 33 -7.77 -7.23 -5.94
C THR A 33 -8.68 -6.45 -6.90
N GLY A 34 -9.86 -7.00 -7.25
CA GLY A 34 -10.86 -6.34 -8.10
C GLY A 34 -10.48 -6.27 -9.58
N VAL A 35 -9.64 -7.20 -10.07
CA VAL A 35 -9.15 -7.24 -11.46
C VAL A 35 -9.48 -8.56 -12.19
N ASP A 36 -10.41 -9.34 -11.68
CA ASP A 36 -10.85 -10.61 -12.29
C ASP A 36 -11.40 -10.44 -13.71
N HIS A 37 -12.07 -9.31 -13.97
CA HIS A 37 -12.58 -8.95 -15.31
C HIS A 37 -11.46 -8.70 -16.34
N LEU A 38 -10.22 -8.50 -15.90
CA LEU A 38 -9.05 -8.26 -16.75
C LEU A 38 -8.26 -9.53 -17.10
N LYS A 39 -8.65 -10.69 -16.61
CA LYS A 39 -7.83 -11.91 -16.69
C LYS A 39 -7.40 -12.31 -18.11
N ASN A 40 -8.19 -11.98 -19.12
CA ASN A 40 -7.88 -12.26 -20.53
C ASN A 40 -7.26 -11.07 -21.27
N LYS A 41 -7.11 -9.90 -20.61
CA LYS A 41 -6.50 -8.70 -21.18
C LYS A 41 -4.98 -8.84 -21.22
N SER A 42 -4.34 -8.28 -22.26
CA SER A 42 -2.87 -8.21 -22.29
C SER A 42 -2.35 -7.26 -21.21
N LEU A 43 -1.23 -7.61 -20.57
CA LEU A 43 -0.57 -6.74 -19.58
C LEU A 43 -0.22 -5.37 -20.15
N SER A 44 0.18 -5.30 -21.43
CA SER A 44 0.52 -4.06 -22.13
C SER A 44 -0.64 -3.07 -22.25
N ASN A 45 -1.87 -3.55 -22.10
CA ASN A 45 -3.10 -2.75 -22.23
C ASN A 45 -3.70 -2.36 -20.87
N LEU A 46 -3.02 -2.64 -19.76
CA LEU A 46 -3.44 -2.27 -18.42
C LEU A 46 -3.02 -0.83 -18.11
N SER A 47 -3.86 -0.12 -17.35
CA SER A 47 -3.41 1.11 -16.68
C SER A 47 -2.40 0.79 -15.56
N GLY A 48 -1.64 1.79 -15.10
CA GLY A 48 -0.68 1.60 -14.00
C GLY A 48 -1.33 0.99 -12.75
N GLY A 49 -2.49 1.50 -12.35
CA GLY A 49 -3.23 0.98 -11.20
C GLY A 49 -3.78 -0.44 -11.41
N GLU A 50 -4.29 -0.77 -12.62
CA GLU A 50 -4.70 -2.13 -12.96
C GLU A 50 -3.50 -3.10 -12.89
N PHE A 51 -2.36 -2.67 -13.41
CA PHE A 51 -1.14 -3.48 -13.39
C PHE A 51 -0.64 -3.73 -11.96
N GLN A 52 -0.60 -2.70 -11.11
CA GLN A 52 -0.23 -2.85 -9.70
C GLN A 52 -1.16 -3.81 -8.95
N ARG A 53 -2.47 -3.75 -9.20
CA ARG A 53 -3.44 -4.70 -8.65
C ARG A 53 -3.22 -6.14 -9.11
N VAL A 54 -2.80 -6.35 -10.36
CA VAL A 54 -2.42 -7.66 -10.89
C VAL A 54 -1.14 -8.18 -10.22
N LEU A 55 -0.13 -7.31 -10.00
CA LEU A 55 1.08 -7.68 -9.26
C LEU A 55 0.77 -8.12 -7.83
N ILE A 56 -0.10 -7.35 -7.13
CA ILE A 56 -0.55 -7.72 -5.79
C ILE A 56 -1.34 -9.04 -5.83
N ALA A 57 -2.25 -9.23 -6.80
CA ALA A 57 -2.98 -10.49 -6.96
C ALA A 57 -2.04 -11.69 -7.05
N ARG A 58 -0.99 -11.56 -7.85
CA ARG A 58 0.01 -12.61 -8.00
C ARG A 58 0.75 -12.89 -6.70
N ALA A 59 1.15 -11.84 -5.98
CA ALA A 59 1.88 -11.97 -4.71
C ALA A 59 1.03 -12.67 -3.62
N ILE A 60 -0.29 -12.42 -3.59
CA ILE A 60 -1.19 -12.99 -2.57
C ILE A 60 -1.81 -14.34 -2.95
N ALA A 61 -1.62 -14.82 -4.18
CA ALA A 61 -2.27 -16.05 -4.67
C ALA A 61 -1.93 -17.29 -3.83
N LYS A 62 -0.76 -17.33 -3.20
CA LYS A 62 -0.31 -18.38 -2.28
C LYS A 62 -0.63 -18.10 -0.80
N LYS A 63 -1.34 -17.04 -0.49
CA LYS A 63 -1.66 -16.63 0.89
C LYS A 63 -0.40 -16.51 1.76
N PRO A 64 0.53 -15.60 1.42
CA PRO A 64 1.76 -15.43 2.18
C PRO A 64 1.49 -14.94 3.61
N GLU A 65 2.39 -15.25 4.54
CA GLU A 65 2.37 -14.69 5.90
C GLU A 65 2.95 -13.28 5.94
N LEU A 66 3.82 -12.93 4.98
CA LEU A 66 4.41 -11.59 4.83
C LEU A 66 4.35 -11.19 3.35
N LEU A 67 3.81 -10.01 3.08
CA LEU A 67 3.80 -9.38 1.76
C LEU A 67 4.78 -8.20 1.76
N VAL A 68 5.78 -8.25 0.88
CA VAL A 68 6.76 -7.18 0.69
C VAL A 68 6.37 -6.37 -0.54
N LEU A 69 6.16 -5.08 -0.36
CA LEU A 69 5.75 -4.12 -1.39
C LEU A 69 6.79 -3.01 -1.49
N ASP A 70 7.44 -2.94 -2.65
CA ASP A 70 8.43 -1.91 -2.97
C ASP A 70 7.80 -0.92 -3.97
N GLU A 71 7.58 0.32 -3.51
CA GLU A 71 6.95 1.41 -4.25
C GLU A 71 5.65 0.99 -4.99
N PRO A 72 4.66 0.42 -4.29
CA PRO A 72 3.50 -0.22 -4.94
C PRO A 72 2.58 0.74 -5.69
N VAL A 73 2.72 2.05 -5.49
CA VAL A 73 1.89 3.08 -6.16
C VAL A 73 2.61 3.75 -7.32
N GLN A 74 3.83 3.34 -7.64
CA GLN A 74 4.58 3.94 -8.74
C GLN A 74 3.82 3.82 -10.08
N GLY A 75 3.57 4.96 -10.72
CA GLY A 75 2.83 5.02 -11.98
C GLY A 75 1.31 4.97 -11.84
N VAL A 76 0.79 5.14 -10.64
CA VAL A 76 -0.64 5.24 -10.33
C VAL A 76 -1.01 6.71 -10.12
N ASP A 77 -2.21 7.12 -10.52
CA ASP A 77 -2.72 8.45 -10.25
C ASP A 77 -3.17 8.59 -8.78
N PHE A 78 -3.32 9.81 -8.29
CA PHE A 78 -3.61 10.09 -6.88
C PHE A 78 -4.86 9.36 -6.33
N LYS A 79 -5.94 9.24 -7.13
CA LYS A 79 -7.14 8.50 -6.71
C LYS A 79 -6.89 7.00 -6.61
N GLY A 80 -6.16 6.47 -7.59
CA GLY A 80 -5.77 5.07 -7.62
C GLY A 80 -4.82 4.70 -6.48
N GLU A 81 -3.93 5.61 -6.09
CA GLU A 81 -3.02 5.46 -4.96
C GLU A 81 -3.77 5.23 -3.65
N ILE A 82 -4.71 6.11 -3.29
CA ILE A 82 -5.54 5.95 -2.08
C ILE A 82 -6.27 4.61 -2.11
N ALA A 83 -6.92 4.29 -3.24
CA ALA A 83 -7.65 3.03 -3.40
C ALA A 83 -6.75 1.79 -3.33
N LEU A 84 -5.47 1.92 -3.70
CA LEU A 84 -4.50 0.83 -3.62
C LEU A 84 -4.05 0.57 -2.18
N TYR A 85 -3.81 1.62 -1.39
CA TYR A 85 -3.47 1.46 0.03
C TYR A 85 -4.63 0.91 0.85
N GLU A 86 -5.86 1.34 0.59
CA GLU A 86 -7.05 0.73 1.19
C GLU A 86 -7.18 -0.75 0.83
N LEU A 87 -6.86 -1.12 -0.41
CA LEU A 87 -6.84 -2.50 -0.84
C LEU A 87 -5.77 -3.31 -0.09
N ILE A 88 -4.54 -2.79 0.04
CA ILE A 88 -3.44 -3.43 0.77
C ILE A 88 -3.85 -3.69 2.22
N LYS A 89 -4.46 -2.71 2.88
CA LYS A 89 -4.98 -2.87 4.24
C LYS A 89 -6.04 -3.98 4.34
N LYS A 90 -7.03 -3.99 3.46
CA LYS A 90 -8.06 -5.03 3.39
C LYS A 90 -7.47 -6.42 3.14
N ILE A 91 -6.42 -6.51 2.33
CA ILE A 91 -5.71 -7.77 2.06
C ILE A 91 -5.01 -8.27 3.34
N SER A 92 -4.28 -7.39 4.04
CA SER A 92 -3.61 -7.73 5.30
C SER A 92 -4.60 -8.31 6.32
N GLU A 93 -5.72 -7.63 6.54
CA GLU A 93 -6.77 -8.07 7.44
C GLU A 93 -7.41 -9.41 7.01
N LYS A 94 -7.76 -9.55 5.72
CA LYS A 94 -8.47 -10.72 5.20
C LYS A 94 -7.60 -11.97 5.14
N LEU A 95 -6.30 -11.82 4.85
CA LEU A 95 -5.35 -12.93 4.78
C LEU A 95 -4.59 -13.15 6.09
N ASN A 96 -4.75 -12.24 7.07
CA ASN A 96 -3.97 -12.22 8.31
C ASN A 96 -2.46 -12.26 8.01
N CYS A 97 -2.00 -11.44 7.06
CA CYS A 97 -0.60 -11.37 6.65
C CYS A 97 0.04 -10.03 7.06
N GLY A 98 1.31 -10.06 7.46
CA GLY A 98 2.11 -8.87 7.69
C GLY A 98 2.39 -8.15 6.37
N ILE A 99 2.50 -6.82 6.41
CA ILE A 99 2.91 -6.01 5.26
C ILE A 99 4.23 -5.31 5.59
N LEU A 100 5.22 -5.50 4.72
CA LEU A 100 6.43 -4.67 4.68
C LEU A 100 6.32 -3.73 3.48
N LEU A 101 6.02 -2.46 3.76
CA LEU A 101 5.91 -1.42 2.74
C LEU A 101 7.22 -0.63 2.67
N ILE A 102 7.81 -0.54 1.49
CA ILE A 102 8.95 0.32 1.19
C ILE A 102 8.42 1.46 0.32
N SER A 103 8.60 2.69 0.79
CA SER A 103 8.16 3.89 0.05
C SER A 103 8.96 5.11 0.48
N HIS A 104 9.07 6.07 -0.43
CA HIS A 104 9.59 7.41 -0.17
C HIS A 104 8.47 8.43 0.11
N ASP A 105 7.20 8.03 -0.01
CA ASP A 105 6.07 8.88 0.33
C ASP A 105 5.80 8.87 1.84
N LEU A 106 6.29 9.93 2.48
CA LEU A 106 6.18 10.09 3.93
C LEU A 106 4.72 10.18 4.43
N HIS A 107 3.81 10.77 3.63
CA HIS A 107 2.40 10.89 4.01
C HIS A 107 1.77 9.51 4.15
N VAL A 108 2.00 8.66 3.16
CA VAL A 108 1.47 7.31 3.15
C VAL A 108 2.07 6.48 4.28
N VAL A 109 3.41 6.50 4.40
CA VAL A 109 4.09 5.74 5.44
C VAL A 109 3.56 6.10 6.81
N MET A 110 3.38 7.39 7.10
CA MET A 110 2.95 7.84 8.42
C MET A 110 1.46 7.61 8.70
N SER A 111 0.60 7.63 7.66
CA SER A 111 -0.85 7.47 7.83
C SER A 111 -1.33 6.01 7.74
N ALA A 112 -0.61 5.14 7.03
CA ALA A 112 -1.06 3.80 6.69
C ALA A 112 -0.30 2.67 7.41
N THR A 113 0.70 2.98 8.26
CA THR A 113 1.55 1.96 8.90
C THR A 113 1.47 1.99 10.41
N ASP A 114 1.67 0.84 11.04
CA ASP A 114 1.71 0.70 12.51
C ASP A 114 3.11 0.95 13.08
N PHE A 115 4.15 0.73 12.26
CA PHE A 115 5.55 0.84 12.65
C PHE A 115 6.39 1.31 11.45
N VAL A 116 7.31 2.23 11.70
CA VAL A 116 8.18 2.83 10.69
C VAL A 116 9.64 2.56 11.03
N ILE A 117 10.43 2.28 10.00
CA ILE A 117 11.90 2.19 10.06
C ILE A 117 12.46 3.17 9.04
N CYS A 118 13.24 4.15 9.49
CA CYS A 118 13.92 5.12 8.61
C CYS A 118 15.31 4.61 8.25
N LEU A 119 15.58 4.53 6.95
CA LEU A 119 16.85 4.04 6.41
C LEU A 119 17.59 5.11 5.64
N ASN A 120 18.87 5.31 5.97
CA ASN A 120 19.81 6.11 5.20
C ASN A 120 21.21 5.49 5.31
N GLY A 121 21.44 4.38 4.58
CA GLY A 121 22.65 3.57 4.74
C GLY A 121 22.71 2.76 6.03
N HIS A 122 21.99 3.20 7.05
CA HIS A 122 21.80 2.51 8.36
C HIS A 122 20.39 2.84 8.90
N VAL A 123 19.95 2.16 9.95
CA VAL A 123 18.71 2.50 10.65
C VAL A 123 18.93 3.77 11.45
N CYS A 124 18.30 4.87 11.04
CA CYS A 124 18.41 6.18 11.69
C CYS A 124 17.44 6.33 12.85
N CYS A 125 16.18 5.94 12.61
CA CYS A 125 15.11 5.97 13.61
C CYS A 125 14.11 4.85 13.33
N SER A 126 13.36 4.46 14.36
CA SER A 126 12.29 3.47 14.23
C SER A 126 11.26 3.61 15.34
N GLY A 127 10.02 3.25 15.07
CA GLY A 127 8.95 3.30 16.05
C GLY A 127 7.56 3.50 15.44
N LYS A 128 6.59 3.79 16.30
CA LYS A 128 5.25 4.19 15.84
C LYS A 128 5.35 5.53 15.10
N PRO A 129 4.57 5.78 14.04
CA PRO A 129 4.64 7.00 13.22
C PRO A 129 4.71 8.29 14.03
N HIS A 130 3.79 8.49 15.00
CA HIS A 130 3.72 9.68 15.85
C HIS A 130 4.96 9.91 16.76
N LYS A 131 5.74 8.85 17.03
CA LYS A 131 7.01 8.96 17.77
C LYS A 131 8.17 9.29 16.84
N VAL A 132 8.20 8.65 15.67
CA VAL A 132 9.25 8.84 14.65
C VAL A 132 9.28 10.27 14.16
N VAL A 133 8.13 10.90 13.91
CA VAL A 133 8.04 12.30 13.47
C VAL A 133 8.67 13.30 14.45
N LYS A 134 8.68 12.97 15.75
CA LYS A 134 9.26 13.81 16.81
C LYS A 134 10.75 13.55 17.03
N ASP A 135 11.31 12.50 16.42
CA ASP A 135 12.72 12.12 16.54
C ASP A 135 13.62 13.16 15.83
N GLU A 136 14.67 13.59 16.49
CA GLU A 136 15.64 14.54 15.92
C GLU A 136 16.30 14.00 14.66
N LYS A 137 16.62 12.72 14.62
CA LYS A 137 17.22 12.06 13.44
C LYS A 137 16.27 12.03 12.25
N TYR A 138 14.95 11.92 12.48
CA TYR A 138 13.95 12.06 11.43
C TYR A 138 13.94 13.46 10.85
N LYS A 139 14.00 14.50 11.70
CA LYS A 139 14.04 15.89 11.28
C LYS A 139 15.33 16.23 10.53
N GLU A 140 16.46 15.67 10.95
CA GLU A 140 17.74 15.81 10.23
C GLU A 140 17.67 15.21 8.82
N LEU A 141 16.99 14.06 8.64
CA LEU A 141 16.87 13.37 7.36
C LEU A 141 15.92 14.07 6.39
N PHE A 142 14.74 14.49 6.87
CA PHE A 142 13.63 14.92 6.02
C PHE A 142 13.34 16.43 6.15
N GLY A 143 13.99 17.13 7.08
CA GLY A 143 13.83 18.54 7.36
C GLY A 143 12.57 18.88 8.17
N ASP A 144 12.52 20.07 8.75
CA ASP A 144 11.42 20.53 9.60
C ASP A 144 10.07 20.62 8.86
N ARG A 145 10.09 20.81 7.54
CA ARG A 145 8.86 20.82 6.71
C ARG A 145 8.15 19.47 6.69
N ALA A 146 8.87 18.39 6.67
CA ALA A 146 8.29 17.04 6.71
C ALA A 146 7.62 16.75 8.05
N SER A 147 8.16 17.26 9.15
CA SER A 147 7.56 17.18 10.49
C SER A 147 6.26 17.99 10.60
N ASN A 148 6.19 19.16 9.95
CA ASN A 148 5.02 20.04 9.99
C ASN A 148 3.85 19.53 9.14
N ILE A 149 4.12 18.83 8.04
CA ILE A 149 3.06 18.26 7.20
C ILE A 149 2.27 17.19 7.97
N LEU A 150 2.93 16.48 8.87
CA LEU A 150 2.33 15.39 9.65
C LEU A 150 1.64 15.89 10.93
N SER A 151 2.01 17.04 11.46
CA SER A 151 1.32 17.66 12.60
C SER A 151 -0.11 18.11 12.27
N LEU A 152 -0.44 18.28 10.99
CA LEU A 152 -1.81 18.54 10.52
C LEU A 152 -2.74 17.32 10.62
N TYR A 153 -2.19 16.12 10.75
CA TYR A 153 -2.97 14.87 10.92
C TYR A 153 -3.14 14.45 12.38
N GLU A 154 -2.49 15.10 13.34
CA GLU A 154 -2.76 14.93 14.78
C GLU A 154 -4.00 15.71 15.22
N HIS A 155 -5.03 15.85 14.42
CA HIS A 155 -6.37 16.09 14.94
C HIS A 155 -6.91 14.75 15.45
N ASP A 156 -6.48 14.39 16.62
CA ASP A 156 -7.18 13.47 17.49
C ASP A 156 -8.62 14.03 17.60
N HIS A 157 -9.57 13.34 17.01
CA HIS A 157 -10.99 13.68 17.13
C HIS A 157 -11.43 13.35 18.56
N ASP A 158 -11.02 14.20 19.50
CA ASP A 158 -11.43 14.11 20.92
C ASP A 158 -12.83 14.68 21.13
N HIS A 159 -13.63 14.77 20.07
CA HIS A 159 -15.00 15.26 20.11
C HIS A 159 -15.90 14.43 19.18
N SER A 160 -17.12 14.16 19.66
CA SER A 160 -18.21 13.58 18.86
C SER A 160 -19.09 14.72 18.32
N HIS A 161 -19.46 14.62 17.05
CA HIS A 161 -20.47 15.53 16.47
C HIS A 161 -21.85 15.01 16.79
N SER A 162 -22.68 15.82 17.42
CA SER A 162 -24.12 15.56 17.57
C SER A 162 -24.82 15.73 16.21
N ALA A 163 -26.00 15.11 16.03
CA ALA A 163 -26.77 15.14 14.79
C ALA A 163 -27.20 16.56 14.34
N ASP A 164 -27.07 17.55 15.20
CA ASP A 164 -27.36 18.98 14.94
C ASP A 164 -26.12 19.81 14.59
N GLY A 165 -24.90 19.16 14.49
CA GLY A 165 -23.66 19.82 14.17
C GLY A 165 -22.93 20.48 15.34
N SER A 166 -23.39 20.35 16.57
CA SER A 166 -22.70 20.84 17.76
C SER A 166 -21.56 19.93 18.19
N ILE A 167 -20.49 20.52 18.77
CA ILE A 167 -19.29 19.81 19.25
C ILE A 167 -19.39 19.60 20.74
N ASP A 168 -19.44 18.34 21.19
CA ASP A 168 -19.39 17.97 22.61
C ASP A 168 -17.94 17.66 23.01
N PRO A 169 -17.30 18.45 23.90
CA PRO A 169 -16.00 18.11 24.45
C PRO A 169 -16.17 16.94 25.43
N LYS A 170 -15.44 15.82 25.21
CA LYS A 170 -15.39 14.74 26.19
C LYS A 170 -14.79 15.26 27.50
N LYS A 171 -15.51 14.97 28.58
CA LYS A 171 -15.06 15.15 29.99
C LYS A 171 -13.92 14.19 30.32
#